data_e5dd26e59fecd6366103653b633b0de6
#
_entry.id   e5dd26e59fecd6366103653b633b0de6
#
_cell.length_a   1.000
_cell.length_b   1.000
_cell.length_c   1.000
_cell.angle_alpha   90.00
_cell.angle_beta   90.00
_cell.angle_gamma   90.00
#
_symmetry.space_group_name_H-M   'P 1'
#
loop_
_entity.id
_entity.type
_entity.pdbx_description
1 polymer ?
#
loop_
_entity_poly.entity_id
_entity_poly.type
_entity_poly.pdbx_seq_one_letter_code
_entity_poly.pdbx_strand_id
1 'polypeptide(L)'
;MTATLTATAQTKRSDDFRAKYGLKEVVVMSRHNIRSPLTSGGAAYMRVTPHEWFKWTSPSSQLSLRGGVLETAMGQFFRKWVVAEGLLPDNYRPEGEEVLFYANSRQRTFATAKCFSAGFLPFANVEITHKLAEDKMDPVFVAKFTKMNDKYRQQVISEMEALHGGPQAWMQSVQPTLTLMEEVVDMAHSPAAQQGDTLHISFADTQFKIEKGDEPRMTGGYTLANSLADALLLQCYETESMTAFGHELTTEQWRAICGVKEVYDGLLFTTHAAAVNLAHPLVSRIREELNRSDRKFMFLCGHDCNLASICAALRMNLPETENALELHTPIGSKLVFEKWNDGSEDYVAINLVYASLSQLQGRKLLSLDEPPMVLPVTIDGLSANADGLYRLADVDARFAEAMAEYDAIEDAATDVPSPARIVPISQGRSYTLGGMQANDSTRGIIVSDNQKVVKR
;
A
#
# COMPACT_ATOMS: atom_id res chain seq x y z
N MET A 1 19.54 11.22 28.23
CA MET A 1 18.88 10.03 28.79
C MET A 1 17.79 9.68 27.81
N THR A 2 18.08 8.77 26.91
CA THR A 2 17.09 8.20 25.97
C THR A 2 16.28 7.19 26.77
N ALA A 3 15.03 7.53 27.07
CA ALA A 3 14.08 6.56 27.61
C ALA A 3 13.81 5.53 26.50
N THR A 4 14.34 4.33 26.67
CA THR A 4 13.95 3.17 25.89
C THR A 4 12.48 2.90 26.24
N LEU A 5 11.55 3.33 25.38
CA LEU A 5 10.17 2.90 25.43
C LEU A 5 10.17 1.41 25.08
N THR A 6 10.20 0.55 26.11
CA THR A 6 9.86 -0.85 25.93
C THR A 6 8.43 -0.92 25.40
N ALA A 7 8.27 -1.43 24.19
CA ALA A 7 6.97 -1.69 23.60
C ALA A 7 6.24 -2.74 24.44
N THR A 8 5.51 -2.27 25.45
CA THR A 8 4.47 -3.10 26.08
C THR A 8 3.29 -3.08 25.13
N ALA A 9 2.94 -4.23 24.59
CA ALA A 9 1.72 -4.42 23.79
C ALA A 9 0.50 -3.96 24.61
N GLN A 10 0.15 -2.68 24.49
CA GLN A 10 -0.95 -2.09 25.25
C GLN A 10 -2.25 -2.32 24.49
N THR A 11 -2.67 -3.57 24.45
CA THR A 11 -3.87 -4.02 23.75
C THR A 11 -5.14 -3.87 24.59
N LYS A 12 -5.00 -3.63 25.88
CA LYS A 12 -6.07 -3.31 26.78
C LYS A 12 -5.69 -2.07 27.57
N ARG A 13 -6.45 -1.00 27.42
CA ARG A 13 -6.24 0.25 28.15
C ARG A 13 -6.48 0.00 29.66
N SER A 14 -5.79 0.74 30.51
CA SER A 14 -5.99 0.66 31.97
C SER A 14 -7.39 1.10 32.37
N ASP A 15 -7.83 0.71 33.56
CA ASP A 15 -9.13 1.12 34.07
C ASP A 15 -9.19 2.65 34.28
N ASP A 16 -8.07 3.28 34.69
CA ASP A 16 -7.96 4.74 34.81
C ASP A 16 -8.10 5.44 33.45
N PHE A 17 -7.54 4.87 32.38
CA PHE A 17 -7.71 5.39 31.03
C PHE A 17 -9.18 5.29 30.60
N ARG A 18 -9.82 4.14 30.79
CA ARG A 18 -11.24 3.92 30.44
C ARG A 18 -12.22 4.75 31.27
N ALA A 19 -11.82 5.14 32.48
CA ALA A 19 -12.61 6.07 33.29
C ALA A 19 -12.59 7.49 32.71
N LYS A 20 -11.55 7.85 31.95
CA LYS A 20 -11.41 9.18 31.31
C LYS A 20 -11.95 9.21 29.89
N TYR A 21 -11.76 8.15 29.10
CA TYR A 21 -12.00 8.14 27.67
C TYR A 21 -12.89 6.98 27.24
N GLY A 22 -13.83 7.27 26.36
CA GLY A 22 -14.64 6.25 25.67
C GLY A 22 -14.22 6.12 24.20
N LEU A 23 -13.98 4.87 23.73
CA LEU A 23 -13.70 4.60 22.31
C LEU A 23 -14.95 4.88 21.48
N LYS A 24 -14.85 5.70 20.45
CA LYS A 24 -15.96 6.10 19.57
C LYS A 24 -15.90 5.46 18.20
N GLU A 25 -14.69 5.34 17.65
CA GLU A 25 -14.47 4.85 16.29
C GLU A 25 -13.08 4.26 16.16
N VAL A 26 -12.95 3.28 15.27
CA VAL A 26 -11.66 2.73 14.81
C VAL A 26 -11.61 2.76 13.29
N VAL A 27 -10.63 3.45 12.73
CA VAL A 27 -10.32 3.46 11.30
C VAL A 27 -9.03 2.69 11.06
N VAL A 28 -9.09 1.68 10.20
CA VAL A 28 -7.98 0.78 9.89
C VAL A 28 -7.58 0.92 8.44
N MET A 29 -6.32 1.24 8.16
CA MET A 29 -5.72 1.06 6.84
C MET A 29 -4.79 -0.15 6.87
N SER A 30 -5.17 -1.22 6.18
CA SER A 30 -4.50 -2.52 6.18
C SER A 30 -3.70 -2.76 4.90
N ARG A 31 -2.49 -3.26 5.02
CA ARG A 31 -1.80 -3.99 3.96
C ARG A 31 -2.44 -5.39 3.83
N HIS A 32 -2.53 -5.92 2.59
CA HIS A 32 -2.96 -7.32 2.39
C HIS A 32 -2.03 -8.31 3.10
N ASN A 33 -2.51 -9.51 3.38
CA ASN A 33 -1.72 -10.58 4.01
C ASN A 33 -0.92 -11.40 2.98
N ILE A 34 -0.28 -12.51 3.41
CA ILE A 34 0.61 -13.36 2.60
C ILE A 34 -0.07 -13.78 1.29
N ARG A 35 0.66 -13.66 0.21
CA ARG A 35 0.23 -13.95 -1.17
C ARG A 35 1.30 -14.74 -1.92
N SER A 36 0.93 -15.33 -3.04
CA SER A 36 1.92 -15.80 -3.99
C SER A 36 2.66 -14.62 -4.66
N PRO A 37 3.92 -14.81 -5.11
CA PRO A 37 4.70 -13.76 -5.75
C PRO A 37 4.04 -13.19 -7.00
N LEU A 38 4.42 -11.95 -7.34
CA LEU A 38 3.99 -11.30 -8.58
C LEU A 38 4.75 -11.92 -9.77
N THR A 39 4.03 -12.21 -10.85
CA THR A 39 4.62 -12.70 -12.11
C THR A 39 4.44 -11.71 -13.26
N SER A 40 3.98 -10.48 -12.95
CA SER A 40 3.91 -9.39 -13.91
C SER A 40 5.32 -9.04 -14.42
N GLY A 41 5.50 -9.03 -15.73
CA GLY A 41 6.82 -8.80 -16.34
C GLY A 41 7.64 -10.07 -16.64
N GLY A 42 7.03 -11.27 -16.58
CA GLY A 42 7.63 -12.50 -17.05
C GLY A 42 8.37 -13.33 -16.02
N ALA A 43 8.14 -13.07 -14.73
CA ALA A 43 8.73 -13.86 -13.62
C ALA A 43 10.26 -14.05 -13.73
N ALA A 44 10.96 -12.94 -14.03
CA ALA A 44 12.42 -12.98 -14.22
C ALA A 44 13.15 -13.61 -13.01
N TYR A 45 12.63 -13.38 -11.78
CA TYR A 45 13.17 -13.99 -10.57
C TYR A 45 13.16 -15.54 -10.59
N MET A 46 12.27 -16.18 -11.36
CA MET A 46 12.23 -17.63 -11.49
C MET A 46 13.37 -18.16 -12.36
N ARG A 47 13.98 -17.32 -13.20
CA ARG A 47 15.05 -17.72 -14.12
C ARG A 47 16.45 -17.51 -13.57
N VAL A 48 16.57 -16.81 -12.43
CA VAL A 48 17.87 -16.47 -11.82
C VAL A 48 18.33 -17.47 -10.75
N THR A 49 17.71 -18.62 -10.70
CA THR A 49 18.10 -19.73 -9.82
C THR A 49 17.95 -21.08 -10.54
N PRO A 50 18.86 -22.06 -10.33
CA PRO A 50 18.67 -23.43 -10.78
C PRO A 50 17.73 -24.21 -9.86
N HIS A 51 17.39 -23.67 -8.69
CA HIS A 51 16.57 -24.33 -7.69
C HIS A 51 15.08 -24.22 -8.00
N GLU A 52 14.28 -25.20 -7.51
CA GLU A 52 12.83 -25.13 -7.61
C GLU A 52 12.26 -24.22 -6.52
N TRP A 53 11.43 -23.27 -6.95
CA TRP A 53 10.64 -22.45 -6.05
C TRP A 53 9.52 -23.24 -5.39
N PHE A 54 9.08 -22.78 -4.23
CA PHE A 54 7.88 -23.30 -3.57
C PHE A 54 6.68 -23.30 -4.53
N LYS A 55 5.96 -24.44 -4.56
CA LYS A 55 4.77 -24.59 -5.41
C LYS A 55 3.54 -24.02 -4.71
N TRP A 56 3.20 -22.79 -5.06
CA TRP A 56 2.04 -22.10 -4.52
C TRP A 56 0.75 -22.77 -4.94
N THR A 57 -0.20 -22.92 -4.00
CA THR A 57 -1.57 -23.40 -4.28
C THR A 57 -2.49 -22.28 -4.76
N SER A 58 -2.19 -21.03 -4.42
CA SER A 58 -2.90 -19.86 -4.95
C SER A 58 -2.29 -19.42 -6.29
N PRO A 59 -3.10 -18.92 -7.24
CA PRO A 59 -2.59 -18.28 -8.45
C PRO A 59 -1.65 -17.10 -8.12
N SER A 60 -0.83 -16.71 -9.10
CA SER A 60 0.09 -15.58 -8.96
C SER A 60 -0.61 -14.33 -8.41
N SER A 61 0.05 -13.62 -7.50
CA SER A 61 -0.40 -12.38 -6.86
C SER A 61 -1.66 -12.46 -5.99
N GLN A 62 -2.22 -13.65 -5.79
CA GLN A 62 -3.41 -13.86 -4.98
C GLN A 62 -3.07 -14.26 -3.54
N LEU A 63 -3.96 -13.91 -2.61
CA LEU A 63 -3.85 -14.25 -1.19
C LEU A 63 -3.68 -15.77 -1.03
N SER A 64 -2.71 -16.19 -0.20
CA SER A 64 -2.53 -17.60 0.13
C SER A 64 -3.55 -18.06 1.17
N LEU A 65 -3.75 -19.38 1.27
CA LEU A 65 -4.61 -19.96 2.32
C LEU A 65 -4.10 -19.56 3.72
N ARG A 66 -2.77 -19.59 3.92
CA ARG A 66 -2.14 -19.16 5.17
C ARG A 66 -2.45 -17.70 5.46
N GLY A 67 -2.28 -16.80 4.47
CA GLY A 67 -2.62 -15.39 4.62
C GLY A 67 -4.08 -15.17 5.03
N GLY A 68 -5.01 -15.96 4.48
CA GLY A 68 -6.42 -15.92 4.87
C GLY A 68 -6.67 -16.36 6.32
N VAL A 69 -6.01 -17.43 6.79
CA VAL A 69 -6.11 -17.90 8.18
C VAL A 69 -5.58 -16.87 9.16
N LEU A 70 -4.40 -16.30 8.88
CA LEU A 70 -3.78 -15.26 9.71
C LEU A 70 -4.66 -14.01 9.79
N GLU A 71 -5.26 -13.62 8.69
CA GLU A 71 -6.13 -12.44 8.65
C GLU A 71 -7.44 -12.66 9.40
N THR A 72 -8.00 -13.87 9.35
CA THR A 72 -9.17 -14.24 10.16
C THR A 72 -8.83 -14.19 11.66
N ALA A 73 -7.66 -14.66 12.07
CA ALA A 73 -7.19 -14.57 13.45
C ALA A 73 -7.02 -13.11 13.89
N MET A 74 -6.50 -12.24 13.01
CA MET A 74 -6.39 -10.81 13.27
C MET A 74 -7.77 -10.16 13.43
N GLY A 75 -8.74 -10.50 12.58
CA GLY A 75 -10.13 -10.03 12.72
C GLY A 75 -10.76 -10.45 14.06
N GLN A 76 -10.52 -11.69 14.50
CA GLN A 76 -10.98 -12.16 15.82
C GLN A 76 -10.36 -11.38 16.97
N PHE A 77 -9.06 -11.03 16.87
CA PHE A 77 -8.41 -10.19 17.87
C PHE A 77 -9.07 -8.80 17.93
N PHE A 78 -9.24 -8.15 16.78
CA PHE A 78 -9.89 -6.82 16.74
C PHE A 78 -11.29 -6.86 17.34
N ARG A 79 -12.09 -7.90 17.06
CA ARG A 79 -13.39 -8.07 17.70
C ARG A 79 -13.29 -8.10 19.22
N LYS A 80 -12.42 -8.96 19.76
CA LYS A 80 -12.22 -9.07 21.21
C LYS A 80 -11.78 -7.75 21.84
N TRP A 81 -10.87 -7.05 21.15
CA TRP A 81 -10.37 -5.77 21.61
C TRP A 81 -11.45 -4.68 21.63
N VAL A 82 -12.17 -4.45 20.53
CA VAL A 82 -13.22 -3.40 20.50
C VAL A 82 -14.40 -3.69 21.43
N VAL A 83 -14.68 -4.99 21.70
CA VAL A 83 -15.67 -5.39 22.73
C VAL A 83 -15.14 -5.06 24.14
N ALA A 84 -13.87 -5.37 24.41
CA ALA A 84 -13.25 -5.06 25.71
C ALA A 84 -13.16 -3.56 25.99
N GLU A 85 -13.02 -2.72 24.95
CA GLU A 85 -13.02 -1.26 25.05
C GLU A 85 -14.44 -0.64 24.96
N GLY A 86 -15.48 -1.47 24.87
CA GLY A 86 -16.88 -1.02 24.91
C GLY A 86 -17.41 -0.36 23.65
N LEU A 87 -16.66 -0.42 22.52
CA LEU A 87 -17.11 0.17 21.25
C LEU A 87 -18.28 -0.62 20.64
N LEU A 88 -18.18 -1.95 20.64
CA LEU A 88 -19.19 -2.85 20.10
C LEU A 88 -19.58 -3.89 21.15
N PRO A 89 -20.88 -4.28 21.22
CA PRO A 89 -21.26 -5.44 22.04
C PRO A 89 -20.76 -6.73 21.41
N ASP A 90 -20.65 -7.79 22.21
CA ASP A 90 -20.37 -9.12 21.69
C ASP A 90 -21.49 -9.58 20.72
N ASN A 91 -21.12 -10.37 19.72
CA ASN A 91 -22.05 -10.83 18.67
C ASN A 91 -22.75 -9.70 17.88
N TYR A 92 -22.07 -8.56 17.75
CA TYR A 92 -22.59 -7.38 17.08
C TYR A 92 -23.02 -7.64 15.63
N ARG A 93 -24.15 -7.08 15.27
CA ARG A 93 -24.64 -6.99 13.89
C ARG A 93 -24.82 -5.51 13.55
N PRO A 94 -24.00 -4.97 12.63
CA PRO A 94 -24.08 -3.55 12.31
C PRO A 94 -25.40 -3.19 11.65
N GLU A 95 -25.89 -2.01 11.94
CA GLU A 95 -27.05 -1.40 11.31
C GLU A 95 -26.58 -0.22 10.43
N GLY A 96 -27.21 -0.08 9.27
CA GLY A 96 -26.91 1.02 8.36
C GLY A 96 -25.42 1.06 7.99
N GLU A 97 -24.81 2.22 8.22
CA GLU A 97 -23.40 2.48 7.86
C GLU A 97 -22.43 2.46 9.05
N GLU A 98 -22.80 1.89 10.18
CA GLU A 98 -21.95 1.86 11.38
C GLU A 98 -20.61 1.15 11.16
N VAL A 99 -20.54 0.20 10.21
CA VAL A 99 -19.34 -0.53 9.86
C VAL A 99 -19.15 -0.53 8.36
N LEU A 100 -17.94 -0.23 7.88
CA LEU A 100 -17.60 -0.28 6.47
C LEU A 100 -16.32 -1.08 6.25
N PHE A 101 -16.38 -2.01 5.29
CA PHE A 101 -15.22 -2.70 4.73
C PHE A 101 -15.05 -2.26 3.29
N TYR A 102 -13.91 -1.65 2.97
CA TYR A 102 -13.62 -1.15 1.64
C TYR A 102 -12.21 -1.58 1.22
N ALA A 103 -12.11 -2.35 0.16
CA ALA A 103 -10.86 -2.90 -0.33
C ALA A 103 -10.54 -2.39 -1.74
N ASN A 104 -9.24 -2.30 -2.04
CA ASN A 104 -8.79 -2.26 -3.43
C ASN A 104 -9.31 -3.52 -4.16
N SER A 105 -9.65 -3.37 -5.43
CA SER A 105 -10.27 -4.44 -6.25
C SER A 105 -9.30 -5.55 -6.68
N ARG A 106 -8.06 -5.59 -6.15
CA ARG A 106 -7.16 -6.73 -6.33
C ARG A 106 -7.62 -7.91 -5.47
N GLN A 107 -7.58 -9.13 -6.03
CA GLN A 107 -8.02 -10.33 -5.32
C GLN A 107 -7.44 -10.42 -3.90
N ARG A 108 -6.12 -10.22 -3.73
CA ARG A 108 -5.45 -10.32 -2.42
C ARG A 108 -5.96 -9.33 -1.38
N THR A 109 -6.28 -8.10 -1.77
CA THR A 109 -6.81 -7.07 -0.86
C THR A 109 -8.27 -7.33 -0.52
N PHE A 110 -9.07 -7.70 -1.51
CA PHE A 110 -10.47 -8.09 -1.33
C PHE A 110 -10.58 -9.33 -0.43
N ALA A 111 -9.79 -10.36 -0.70
CA ALA A 111 -9.78 -11.60 0.09
C ALA A 111 -9.26 -11.34 1.53
N THR A 112 -8.27 -10.48 1.72
CA THR A 112 -7.81 -10.05 3.06
C THR A 112 -8.96 -9.41 3.83
N ALA A 113 -9.66 -8.43 3.24
CA ALA A 113 -10.79 -7.77 3.89
C ALA A 113 -11.93 -8.76 4.22
N LYS A 114 -12.19 -9.72 3.34
CA LYS A 114 -13.18 -10.78 3.56
C LYS A 114 -12.82 -11.69 4.72
N CYS A 115 -11.55 -12.13 4.80
CA CYS A 115 -11.06 -12.97 5.89
C CYS A 115 -11.08 -12.21 7.22
N PHE A 116 -10.66 -10.94 7.24
CA PHE A 116 -10.73 -10.10 8.43
C PHE A 116 -12.17 -9.92 8.89
N SER A 117 -13.10 -9.58 7.99
CA SER A 117 -14.50 -9.38 8.35
C SER A 117 -15.15 -10.64 8.91
N ALA A 118 -14.80 -11.83 8.39
CA ALA A 118 -15.28 -13.10 8.91
C ALA A 118 -14.81 -13.38 10.34
N GLY A 119 -13.60 -12.97 10.71
CA GLY A 119 -13.11 -13.02 12.09
C GLY A 119 -13.71 -11.94 12.97
N PHE A 120 -13.90 -10.74 12.43
CA PHE A 120 -14.37 -9.56 13.17
C PHE A 120 -15.88 -9.60 13.45
N LEU A 121 -16.70 -9.93 12.46
CA LEU A 121 -18.18 -9.97 12.56
C LEU A 121 -18.73 -11.31 12.06
N PRO A 122 -18.43 -12.43 12.75
CA PRO A 122 -18.75 -13.78 12.26
C PRO A 122 -20.25 -14.05 12.10
N PHE A 123 -21.11 -13.26 12.75
CA PHE A 123 -22.58 -13.41 12.71
C PHE A 123 -23.26 -12.43 11.74
N ALA A 124 -22.51 -11.53 11.11
CA ALA A 124 -23.06 -10.56 10.17
C ALA A 124 -22.75 -10.96 8.72
N ASN A 125 -23.68 -10.67 7.83
CA ASN A 125 -23.39 -10.71 6.41
C ASN A 125 -22.73 -9.39 6.01
N VAL A 126 -21.38 -9.39 5.95
CA VAL A 126 -20.60 -8.20 5.64
C VAL A 126 -20.30 -8.15 4.15
N GLU A 127 -20.71 -7.07 3.50
CA GLU A 127 -20.31 -6.76 2.14
C GLU A 127 -18.95 -6.06 2.13
N ILE A 128 -18.06 -6.51 1.25
CA ILE A 128 -16.78 -5.84 1.01
C ILE A 128 -16.97 -4.88 -0.17
N THR A 129 -17.00 -3.60 0.12
CA THR A 129 -17.12 -2.55 -0.91
C THR A 129 -15.85 -2.47 -1.76
N HIS A 130 -16.00 -2.29 -3.04
CA HIS A 130 -14.96 -1.90 -4.00
C HIS A 130 -15.59 -1.17 -5.19
N LYS A 131 -14.85 -0.29 -5.86
CA LYS A 131 -15.44 0.57 -6.92
C LYS A 131 -15.27 0.05 -8.34
N LEU A 132 -14.37 -0.89 -8.56
CA LEU A 132 -14.05 -1.44 -9.87
C LEU A 132 -14.22 -2.96 -9.89
N ALA A 133 -14.22 -3.52 -11.10
CA ALA A 133 -14.21 -4.97 -11.29
C ALA A 133 -12.94 -5.58 -10.68
N GLU A 134 -13.04 -6.84 -10.26
CA GLU A 134 -11.93 -7.61 -9.70
C GLU A 134 -10.67 -7.50 -10.57
N ASP A 135 -9.50 -7.48 -9.91
CA ASP A 135 -8.16 -7.33 -10.49
C ASP A 135 -7.84 -6.00 -11.18
N LYS A 136 -8.70 -4.99 -11.08
CA LYS A 136 -8.36 -3.61 -11.42
C LYS A 136 -8.05 -2.81 -10.16
N MET A 137 -7.14 -1.84 -10.28
CA MET A 137 -6.85 -0.95 -9.16
C MET A 137 -7.97 0.07 -8.98
N ASP A 138 -8.52 0.14 -7.77
CA ASP A 138 -9.46 1.19 -7.38
C ASP A 138 -8.71 2.53 -7.26
N PRO A 139 -9.22 3.63 -7.83
CA PRO A 139 -8.57 4.94 -7.80
C PRO A 139 -8.23 5.46 -6.41
N VAL A 140 -8.93 5.01 -5.36
CA VAL A 140 -8.62 5.40 -3.96
C VAL A 140 -7.33 4.76 -3.47
N PHE A 141 -6.99 3.57 -3.95
CA PHE A 141 -5.83 2.80 -3.48
C PHE A 141 -4.65 2.79 -4.45
N VAL A 142 -4.84 3.23 -5.70
CA VAL A 142 -3.73 3.27 -6.64
C VAL A 142 -2.81 4.45 -6.32
N ALA A 143 -1.57 4.16 -5.93
CA ALA A 143 -0.56 5.16 -5.58
C ALA A 143 0.09 5.74 -6.86
N LYS A 144 -0.65 6.55 -7.61
CA LYS A 144 -0.22 7.15 -8.87
C LYS A 144 -0.20 8.67 -8.81
N PHE A 145 0.69 9.27 -9.58
CA PHE A 145 0.72 10.73 -9.74
C PHE A 145 -0.49 11.22 -10.51
N THR A 146 -1.37 11.94 -9.88
CA THR A 146 -2.58 12.52 -10.49
C THR A 146 -2.35 13.93 -11.02
N LYS A 147 -1.41 14.68 -10.42
CA LYS A 147 -0.95 15.98 -10.87
C LYS A 147 0.55 15.92 -11.18
N MET A 148 1.02 16.57 -12.23
CA MET A 148 2.43 16.59 -12.62
C MET A 148 2.74 17.74 -13.54
N ASN A 149 3.86 18.42 -13.28
CA ASN A 149 4.57 19.27 -14.24
C ASN A 149 6.07 18.99 -14.14
N ASP A 150 6.89 19.55 -15.03
CA ASP A 150 8.31 19.25 -15.06
C ASP A 150 9.06 19.72 -13.81
N LYS A 151 8.68 20.87 -13.25
CA LYS A 151 9.27 21.38 -12.00
C LYS A 151 8.98 20.44 -10.83
N TYR A 152 7.74 20.00 -10.70
CA TYR A 152 7.35 19.07 -9.66
C TYR A 152 8.02 17.69 -9.82
N ARG A 153 8.11 17.19 -11.05
CA ARG A 153 8.83 15.95 -11.35
C ARG A 153 10.30 16.03 -10.90
N GLN A 154 10.97 17.13 -11.21
CA GLN A 154 12.36 17.35 -10.78
C GLN A 154 12.47 17.44 -9.25
N GLN A 155 11.53 18.07 -8.58
CA GLN A 155 11.49 18.10 -7.12
C GLN A 155 11.38 16.68 -6.56
N VAL A 156 10.42 15.88 -7.03
CA VAL A 156 10.23 14.49 -6.58
C VAL A 156 11.51 13.66 -6.78
N ILE A 157 12.14 13.75 -7.97
CA ILE A 157 13.39 13.03 -8.24
C ILE A 157 14.50 13.51 -7.30
N SER A 158 14.65 14.82 -7.12
CA SER A 158 15.68 15.38 -6.22
C SER A 158 15.50 14.94 -4.76
N GLU A 159 14.27 14.88 -4.28
CA GLU A 159 13.98 14.36 -2.93
C GLU A 159 14.32 12.86 -2.83
N MET A 160 13.97 12.06 -3.86
CA MET A 160 14.35 10.64 -3.92
C MET A 160 15.86 10.47 -3.91
N GLU A 161 16.58 11.23 -4.73
CA GLU A 161 18.04 11.17 -4.82
C GLU A 161 18.75 11.67 -3.56
N ALA A 162 18.14 12.55 -2.79
CA ALA A 162 18.70 13.07 -1.55
C ALA A 162 18.43 12.16 -0.32
N LEU A 163 17.47 11.25 -0.43
CA LEU A 163 17.06 10.39 0.69
C LEU A 163 18.25 9.53 1.15
N HIS A 164 18.43 9.37 2.46
CA HIS A 164 19.46 8.51 3.09
C HIS A 164 20.90 8.68 2.57
N GLY A 165 21.29 9.89 2.17
CA GLY A 165 22.65 10.20 1.72
C GLY A 165 22.92 9.97 0.23
N GLY A 166 21.88 9.65 -0.53
CA GLY A 166 21.91 9.61 -2.00
C GLY A 166 22.28 8.25 -2.61
N PRO A 167 22.30 8.17 -3.96
CA PRO A 167 22.44 6.91 -4.69
C PRO A 167 23.69 6.11 -4.34
N GLN A 168 24.82 6.78 -4.10
CA GLN A 168 26.06 6.09 -3.73
C GLN A 168 25.99 5.45 -2.36
N ALA A 169 25.37 6.11 -1.37
CA ALA A 169 25.17 5.56 -0.05
C ALA A 169 24.22 4.35 -0.10
N TRP A 170 23.17 4.40 -0.88
CA TRP A 170 22.27 3.27 -1.10
C TRP A 170 22.97 2.08 -1.74
N MET A 171 23.73 2.32 -2.81
CA MET A 171 24.50 1.25 -3.45
C MET A 171 25.42 0.55 -2.47
N GLN A 172 26.13 1.32 -1.61
CA GLN A 172 26.99 0.75 -0.58
C GLN A 172 26.22 -0.03 0.48
N SER A 173 25.06 0.45 0.89
CA SER A 173 24.25 -0.20 1.94
C SER A 173 23.61 -1.50 1.47
N VAL A 174 23.17 -1.61 0.22
CA VAL A 174 22.49 -2.80 -0.30
C VAL A 174 23.44 -3.82 -0.92
N GLN A 175 24.64 -3.42 -1.37
CA GLN A 175 25.54 -4.31 -2.09
C GLN A 175 25.89 -5.62 -1.37
N PRO A 176 26.20 -5.65 -0.06
CA PRO A 176 26.44 -6.90 0.63
C PRO A 176 25.25 -7.86 0.61
N THR A 177 24.03 -7.30 0.67
CA THR A 177 22.80 -8.09 0.63
C THR A 177 22.52 -8.62 -0.79
N LEU A 178 22.80 -7.82 -1.82
CA LEU A 178 22.68 -8.29 -3.20
C LEU A 178 23.62 -9.50 -3.44
N THR A 179 24.85 -9.41 -2.95
CA THR A 179 25.82 -10.54 -3.05
C THR A 179 25.30 -11.78 -2.29
N LEU A 180 24.77 -11.60 -1.06
CA LEU A 180 24.15 -12.71 -0.33
C LEU A 180 22.98 -13.32 -1.12
N MET A 181 22.13 -12.50 -1.73
CA MET A 181 21.01 -13.01 -2.53
C MET A 181 21.48 -13.79 -3.77
N GLU A 182 22.54 -13.32 -4.46
CA GLU A 182 23.14 -14.06 -5.57
C GLU A 182 23.65 -15.45 -5.16
N GLU A 183 24.29 -15.54 -3.99
CA GLU A 183 24.76 -16.81 -3.41
C GLU A 183 23.59 -17.73 -3.03
N VAL A 184 22.60 -17.20 -2.32
CA VAL A 184 21.43 -17.97 -1.83
C VAL A 184 20.65 -18.59 -2.98
N VAL A 185 20.49 -17.86 -4.10
CA VAL A 185 19.76 -18.37 -5.26
C VAL A 185 20.64 -19.11 -6.26
N ASP A 186 21.95 -19.20 -6.02
CA ASP A 186 22.92 -19.78 -6.95
C ASP A 186 22.81 -19.18 -8.38
N MET A 187 22.83 -17.84 -8.44
CA MET A 187 22.56 -17.10 -9.68
C MET A 187 23.53 -17.46 -10.80
N ALA A 188 24.79 -17.77 -10.46
CA ALA A 188 25.83 -18.11 -11.44
C ALA A 188 25.51 -19.40 -12.25
N HIS A 189 24.75 -20.32 -11.67
CA HIS A 189 24.35 -21.59 -12.31
C HIS A 189 22.89 -21.57 -12.80
N SER A 190 22.26 -20.42 -12.79
CA SER A 190 20.85 -20.25 -13.18
C SER A 190 20.62 -20.54 -14.67
N PRO A 191 19.37 -20.87 -15.08
CA PRO A 191 19.01 -20.99 -16.50
C PRO A 191 19.31 -19.71 -17.30
N ALA A 192 19.16 -18.53 -16.69
CA ALA A 192 19.48 -17.25 -17.34
C ALA A 192 20.98 -17.15 -17.63
N ALA A 193 21.85 -17.46 -16.67
CA ALA A 193 23.30 -17.44 -16.85
C ALA A 193 23.74 -18.45 -17.91
N GLN A 194 23.18 -19.66 -17.92
CA GLN A 194 23.49 -20.70 -18.92
C GLN A 194 23.08 -20.31 -20.35
N GLN A 195 22.05 -19.48 -20.50
CA GLN A 195 21.59 -18.98 -21.79
C GLN A 195 22.29 -17.70 -22.22
N GLY A 196 23.22 -17.18 -21.41
CA GLY A 196 23.92 -15.93 -21.67
C GLY A 196 23.03 -14.68 -21.53
N ASP A 197 21.94 -14.78 -20.74
CA ASP A 197 21.10 -13.62 -20.44
C ASP A 197 21.85 -12.59 -19.59
N THR A 198 21.56 -11.34 -19.83
CA THR A 198 22.13 -10.20 -19.10
C THR A 198 21.36 -9.87 -17.80
N LEU A 199 20.55 -10.82 -17.29
CA LEU A 199 19.83 -10.63 -16.03
C LEU A 199 20.83 -10.49 -14.88
N HIS A 200 20.71 -9.41 -14.12
CA HIS A 200 21.58 -9.10 -12.97
C HIS A 200 20.79 -8.39 -11.89
N ILE A 201 21.27 -8.45 -10.67
CA ILE A 201 20.79 -7.64 -9.57
C ILE A 201 21.85 -6.58 -9.24
N SER A 202 21.49 -5.32 -9.34
CA SER A 202 22.41 -4.20 -9.12
C SER A 202 21.62 -2.93 -8.87
N PHE A 203 22.18 -2.00 -8.11
CA PHE A 203 21.65 -0.65 -7.97
C PHE A 203 22.26 0.33 -8.99
N ALA A 204 23.40 -0.02 -9.60
CA ALA A 204 24.21 0.91 -10.38
C ALA A 204 23.54 1.46 -11.64
N ASP A 205 22.63 0.70 -12.26
CA ASP A 205 21.87 1.08 -13.46
C ASP A 205 20.44 1.53 -13.16
N THR A 206 20.14 1.84 -11.89
CA THR A 206 18.81 2.26 -11.46
C THR A 206 18.45 3.63 -12.00
N GLN A 207 17.24 3.75 -12.55
CA GLN A 207 16.63 5.01 -12.97
C GLN A 207 15.21 5.10 -12.45
N PHE A 208 14.76 6.31 -12.08
CA PHE A 208 13.39 6.57 -11.66
C PHE A 208 12.51 6.89 -12.87
N LYS A 209 11.31 6.29 -12.88
CA LYS A 209 10.21 6.67 -13.79
C LYS A 209 9.11 7.33 -13.00
N ILE A 210 8.96 8.63 -13.19
CA ILE A 210 8.01 9.50 -12.50
C ILE A 210 7.15 10.18 -13.55
N GLU A 211 5.97 9.62 -13.80
CA GLU A 211 5.08 10.04 -14.88
C GLU A 211 3.65 10.27 -14.38
N LYS A 212 2.96 11.26 -14.95
CA LYS A 212 1.54 11.50 -14.65
C LYS A 212 0.69 10.31 -15.06
N GLY A 213 -0.21 9.91 -14.18
CA GLY A 213 -1.12 8.78 -14.41
C GLY A 213 -0.56 7.42 -14.02
N ASP A 214 0.73 7.34 -13.75
CA ASP A 214 1.43 6.09 -13.38
C ASP A 214 1.86 6.08 -11.91
N GLU A 215 2.02 4.87 -11.36
CA GLU A 215 2.74 4.64 -10.11
C GLU A 215 4.24 4.91 -10.33
N PRO A 216 4.96 5.50 -9.34
CA PRO A 216 6.41 5.61 -9.42
C PRO A 216 7.05 4.23 -9.52
N ARG A 217 8.13 4.12 -10.28
CA ARG A 217 8.88 2.86 -10.42
C ARG A 217 10.35 3.10 -10.72
N MET A 218 11.13 2.11 -10.39
CA MET A 218 12.52 2.02 -10.81
C MET A 218 12.64 1.13 -12.07
N THR A 219 13.72 1.31 -12.79
CA THR A 219 14.19 0.39 -13.86
C THR A 219 15.59 -0.07 -13.53
N GLY A 220 16.10 -1.04 -14.27
CA GLY A 220 17.43 -1.62 -14.05
C GLY A 220 17.40 -2.86 -13.15
N GLY A 221 18.59 -3.34 -12.79
CA GLY A 221 18.78 -4.59 -12.05
C GLY A 221 18.16 -4.59 -10.66
N TYR A 222 17.98 -3.42 -10.05
CA TYR A 222 17.34 -3.33 -8.72
C TYR A 222 15.87 -3.74 -8.72
N THR A 223 15.17 -3.60 -9.84
CA THR A 223 13.79 -4.11 -9.99
C THR A 223 13.75 -5.64 -9.87
N LEU A 224 14.74 -6.33 -10.42
CA LEU A 224 14.87 -7.77 -10.28
C LEU A 224 15.25 -8.15 -8.83
N ALA A 225 16.16 -7.40 -8.19
CA ALA A 225 16.52 -7.60 -6.79
C ALA A 225 15.30 -7.47 -5.88
N ASN A 226 14.48 -6.43 -6.05
CA ASN A 226 13.23 -6.24 -5.31
C ASN A 226 12.25 -7.41 -5.51
N SER A 227 12.06 -7.87 -6.75
CA SER A 227 11.18 -9.00 -7.06
C SER A 227 11.68 -10.31 -6.45
N LEU A 228 12.99 -10.51 -6.43
CA LEU A 228 13.64 -11.66 -5.83
C LEU A 228 13.50 -11.65 -4.31
N ALA A 229 13.75 -10.51 -3.66
CA ALA A 229 13.58 -10.33 -2.23
C ALA A 229 12.12 -10.59 -1.80
N ASP A 230 11.13 -10.05 -2.55
CA ASP A 230 9.70 -10.30 -2.32
C ASP A 230 9.37 -11.80 -2.40
N ALA A 231 9.86 -12.50 -3.43
CA ALA A 231 9.61 -13.94 -3.61
C ALA A 231 10.23 -14.80 -2.50
N LEU A 232 11.47 -14.49 -2.09
CA LEU A 232 12.16 -15.19 -0.98
C LEU A 232 11.41 -14.99 0.34
N LEU A 233 11.03 -13.73 0.65
CA LEU A 233 10.31 -13.40 1.86
C LEU A 233 8.95 -14.09 1.94
N LEU A 234 8.17 -14.06 0.86
CA LEU A 234 6.87 -14.72 0.80
C LEU A 234 6.98 -16.22 0.98
N GLN A 235 8.00 -16.84 0.37
CA GLN A 235 8.29 -18.26 0.58
C GLN A 235 8.64 -18.55 2.04
N CYS A 236 9.49 -17.76 2.68
CA CYS A 236 9.83 -17.86 4.10
C CYS A 236 8.58 -17.86 4.99
N TYR A 237 7.66 -16.92 4.76
CA TYR A 237 6.41 -16.83 5.51
C TYR A 237 5.47 -18.02 5.24
N GLU A 238 5.33 -18.46 3.99
CA GLU A 238 4.41 -19.54 3.63
C GLU A 238 4.91 -20.90 4.11
N THR A 239 6.22 -21.16 4.08
CA THR A 239 6.82 -22.44 4.44
C THR A 239 7.20 -22.57 5.92
N GLU A 240 7.06 -21.52 6.71
CA GLU A 240 7.51 -21.46 8.13
C GLU A 240 9.02 -21.75 8.29
N SER A 241 9.80 -21.49 7.26
CA SER A 241 11.21 -21.84 7.23
C SER A 241 12.11 -20.64 7.06
N MET A 242 13.13 -20.54 7.91
CA MET A 242 14.22 -19.56 7.76
C MET A 242 15.27 -20.03 6.74
N THR A 243 15.07 -21.21 6.11
CA THR A 243 15.97 -21.76 5.10
C THR A 243 15.47 -21.40 3.70
N ALA A 244 16.36 -20.89 2.86
CA ALA A 244 16.10 -20.65 1.44
C ALA A 244 17.08 -21.46 0.60
N PHE A 245 16.59 -22.35 -0.28
CA PHE A 245 17.38 -23.19 -1.18
C PHE A 245 18.55 -23.92 -0.52
N GLY A 246 18.36 -24.40 0.73
CA GLY A 246 19.38 -25.12 1.50
C GLY A 246 20.28 -24.22 2.37
N HIS A 247 20.19 -22.90 2.26
CA HIS A 247 20.91 -21.96 3.11
C HIS A 247 20.06 -21.61 4.35
N GLU A 248 20.59 -21.93 5.54
CA GLU A 248 20.02 -21.44 6.81
C GLU A 248 20.40 -19.98 6.98
N LEU A 249 19.42 -19.07 6.95
CA LEU A 249 19.64 -17.65 7.08
C LEU A 249 19.27 -17.17 8.49
N THR A 250 20.10 -16.29 9.06
CA THR A 250 19.81 -15.65 10.34
C THR A 250 18.69 -14.60 10.18
N THR A 251 18.11 -14.17 11.30
CA THR A 251 17.10 -13.08 11.29
C THR A 251 17.67 -11.81 10.68
N GLU A 252 18.95 -11.51 10.95
CA GLU A 252 19.63 -10.31 10.42
C GLU A 252 19.79 -10.41 8.89
N GLN A 253 20.13 -11.58 8.36
CA GLN A 253 20.24 -11.81 6.92
C GLN A 253 18.87 -11.69 6.25
N TRP A 254 17.81 -12.25 6.84
CA TRP A 254 16.45 -12.07 6.35
C TRP A 254 16.01 -10.60 6.39
N ARG A 255 16.31 -9.88 7.47
CA ARG A 255 16.04 -8.43 7.57
C ARG A 255 16.79 -7.64 6.50
N ALA A 256 18.04 -8.00 6.21
CA ALA A 256 18.80 -7.39 5.14
C ALA A 256 18.16 -7.64 3.76
N ILE A 257 17.69 -8.87 3.48
CA ILE A 257 16.96 -9.19 2.25
C ILE A 257 15.64 -8.38 2.17
N CYS A 258 14.88 -8.27 3.26
CA CYS A 258 13.70 -7.40 3.31
C CYS A 258 14.05 -5.94 3.09
N GLY A 259 15.22 -5.50 3.58
CA GLY A 259 15.72 -4.14 3.38
C GLY A 259 15.90 -3.74 1.90
N VAL A 260 16.16 -4.70 1.01
CA VAL A 260 16.18 -4.43 -0.44
C VAL A 260 14.82 -3.94 -0.94
N LYS A 261 13.75 -4.58 -0.49
CA LYS A 261 12.37 -4.17 -0.79
C LYS A 261 12.04 -2.84 -0.13
N GLU A 262 12.45 -2.63 1.11
CA GLU A 262 12.18 -1.39 1.85
C GLU A 262 12.91 -0.17 1.25
N VAL A 263 14.12 -0.34 0.73
CA VAL A 263 14.80 0.70 -0.03
C VAL A 263 14.02 1.03 -1.31
N TYR A 264 13.53 0.01 -2.04
CA TYR A 264 12.70 0.22 -3.23
C TYR A 264 11.44 1.01 -2.91
N ASP A 265 10.67 0.56 -1.93
CA ASP A 265 9.41 1.19 -1.54
C ASP A 265 9.65 2.57 -0.89
N GLY A 266 10.68 2.69 -0.05
CA GLY A 266 11.06 3.94 0.61
C GLY A 266 11.39 5.04 -0.39
N LEU A 267 12.20 4.74 -1.40
CA LEU A 267 12.57 5.71 -2.43
C LEU A 267 11.37 6.17 -3.25
N LEU A 268 10.43 5.27 -3.57
CA LEU A 268 9.32 5.58 -4.46
C LEU A 268 8.12 6.20 -3.76
N PHE A 269 7.88 5.89 -2.48
CA PHE A 269 6.61 6.21 -1.81
C PHE A 269 6.74 7.06 -0.55
N THR A 270 7.96 7.30 -0.02
CA THR A 270 8.13 7.97 1.28
C THR A 270 8.75 9.36 1.20
N THR A 271 9.21 9.84 0.04
CA THR A 271 9.57 11.25 -0.10
C THR A 271 8.32 12.11 0.02
N HIS A 272 8.41 13.22 0.73
CA HIS A 272 7.22 14.02 1.06
C HIS A 272 6.49 14.52 -0.19
N ALA A 273 7.21 15.05 -1.17
CA ALA A 273 6.62 15.51 -2.42
C ALA A 273 5.85 14.39 -3.15
N ALA A 274 6.45 13.19 -3.30
CA ALA A 274 5.76 12.06 -3.91
C ALA A 274 4.54 11.64 -3.09
N ALA A 275 4.71 11.46 -1.78
CA ALA A 275 3.71 10.94 -0.88
C ALA A 275 2.42 11.78 -0.85
N VAL A 276 2.55 13.11 -0.83
CA VAL A 276 1.41 14.05 -0.87
C VAL A 276 0.52 13.81 -2.10
N ASN A 277 1.09 13.52 -3.25
CA ASN A 277 0.33 13.22 -4.47
C ASN A 277 -0.25 11.80 -4.46
N LEU A 278 0.59 10.82 -4.12
CA LEU A 278 0.25 9.40 -4.19
C LEU A 278 -0.81 8.99 -3.16
N ALA A 279 -0.73 9.55 -1.96
CA ALA A 279 -1.64 9.21 -0.86
C ALA A 279 -2.91 10.06 -0.82
N HIS A 280 -3.00 11.15 -1.60
CA HIS A 280 -4.10 12.11 -1.51
C HIS A 280 -5.51 11.50 -1.45
N PRO A 281 -5.88 10.49 -2.28
CA PRO A 281 -7.22 9.90 -2.22
C PRO A 281 -7.51 9.17 -0.89
N LEU A 282 -6.49 8.48 -0.33
CA LEU A 282 -6.62 7.79 0.95
C LEU A 282 -6.58 8.75 2.13
N VAL A 283 -5.72 9.78 2.09
CA VAL A 283 -5.67 10.86 3.08
C VAL A 283 -7.02 11.55 3.16
N SER A 284 -7.61 11.93 2.02
CA SER A 284 -8.95 12.52 1.97
C SER A 284 -10.00 11.57 2.58
N ARG A 285 -9.97 10.30 2.21
CA ARG A 285 -10.93 9.31 2.69
C ARG A 285 -10.84 9.06 4.20
N ILE A 286 -9.63 8.94 4.76
CA ILE A 286 -9.42 8.75 6.20
C ILE A 286 -9.86 10.00 6.96
N ARG A 287 -9.53 11.20 6.46
CA ARG A 287 -9.96 12.46 7.06
C ARG A 287 -11.49 12.57 7.12
N GLU A 288 -12.17 12.29 6.01
CA GLU A 288 -13.63 12.28 5.94
C GLU A 288 -14.22 11.35 7.00
N GLU A 289 -13.63 10.17 7.16
CA GLU A 289 -14.11 9.17 8.11
C GLU A 289 -13.92 9.62 9.57
N LEU A 290 -12.73 10.08 9.94
CA LEU A 290 -12.44 10.56 11.30
C LEU A 290 -13.32 11.74 11.74
N ASN A 291 -13.88 12.50 10.79
CA ASN A 291 -14.82 13.59 11.05
C ASN A 291 -16.30 13.17 11.06
N ARG A 292 -16.59 11.88 10.85
CA ARG A 292 -17.97 11.35 11.01
C ARG A 292 -18.29 11.07 12.47
N SER A 293 -19.58 11.03 12.78
CA SER A 293 -20.09 10.69 14.12
C SER A 293 -20.94 9.43 14.16
N ASP A 294 -21.32 8.88 13.01
CA ASP A 294 -22.22 7.73 12.84
C ASP A 294 -21.48 6.42 12.50
N ARG A 295 -20.17 6.47 12.30
CA ARG A 295 -19.31 5.30 12.03
C ARG A 295 -18.69 4.81 13.33
N LYS A 296 -18.64 3.49 13.52
CA LYS A 296 -17.92 2.86 14.63
C LYS A 296 -16.64 2.18 14.17
N PHE A 297 -16.68 1.57 12.99
CA PHE A 297 -15.52 0.84 12.47
C PHE A 297 -15.40 0.94 10.96
N MET A 298 -14.24 1.32 10.49
CA MET A 298 -13.89 1.29 9.08
C MET A 298 -12.63 0.48 8.83
N PHE A 299 -12.67 -0.41 7.85
CA PHE A 299 -11.53 -1.20 7.39
C PHE A 299 -11.24 -0.92 5.93
N LEU A 300 -10.11 -0.28 5.67
CA LEU A 300 -9.55 -0.06 4.33
C LEU A 300 -8.49 -1.13 4.08
N CYS A 301 -8.49 -1.79 2.93
CA CYS A 301 -7.48 -2.78 2.59
C CYS A 301 -6.78 -2.47 1.27
N GLY A 302 -5.49 -2.20 1.34
CA GLY A 302 -4.62 -1.89 0.23
C GLY A 302 -3.26 -2.60 0.31
N HIS A 303 -2.20 -1.85 0.10
CA HIS A 303 -0.83 -2.32 -0.08
C HIS A 303 0.13 -1.62 0.89
N ASP A 304 1.37 -2.10 0.98
CA ASP A 304 2.48 -1.49 1.72
C ASP A 304 2.73 -0.04 1.30
N CYS A 305 2.77 0.24 0.00
CA CYS A 305 2.94 1.59 -0.54
C CYS A 305 1.84 2.57 -0.08
N ASN A 306 0.63 2.08 0.21
CA ASN A 306 -0.44 2.93 0.73
C ASN A 306 -0.16 3.36 2.18
N LEU A 307 0.28 2.42 3.05
CA LEU A 307 0.66 2.76 4.42
C LEU A 307 1.85 3.72 4.43
N ALA A 308 2.89 3.40 3.66
CA ALA A 308 4.11 4.18 3.57
C ALA A 308 3.83 5.62 3.08
N SER A 309 3.08 5.78 1.99
CA SER A 309 2.77 7.10 1.44
C SER A 309 1.82 7.92 2.33
N ILE A 310 0.83 7.31 3.01
CA ILE A 310 -0.01 8.01 3.98
C ILE A 310 0.85 8.57 5.12
N CYS A 311 1.74 7.73 5.68
CA CYS A 311 2.60 8.16 6.78
C CYS A 311 3.53 9.29 6.35
N ALA A 312 4.15 9.21 5.19
CA ALA A 312 5.04 10.26 4.68
C ALA A 312 4.29 11.57 4.36
N ALA A 313 3.10 11.49 3.75
CA ALA A 313 2.28 12.67 3.46
C ALA A 313 1.83 13.40 4.74
N LEU A 314 1.52 12.66 5.79
CA LEU A 314 1.08 13.20 7.08
C LEU A 314 2.24 13.43 8.07
N ARG A 315 3.49 13.26 7.64
CA ARG A 315 4.71 13.38 8.48
C ARG A 315 4.60 12.51 9.74
N MET A 316 4.10 11.31 9.57
CA MET A 316 4.03 10.29 10.61
C MET A 316 5.31 9.45 10.59
N ASN A 317 5.87 9.19 11.76
CA ASN A 317 7.05 8.33 11.93
C ASN A 317 6.59 6.91 12.24
N LEU A 318 6.75 6.01 11.27
CA LEU A 318 6.58 4.58 11.51
C LEU A 318 7.76 4.08 12.36
N PRO A 319 7.49 3.41 13.49
CA PRO A 319 8.55 2.80 14.28
C PRO A 319 9.16 1.61 13.52
N GLU A 320 10.43 1.31 13.77
CA GLU A 320 11.00 0.02 13.37
C GLU A 320 10.26 -1.11 14.09
N THR A 321 9.87 -2.12 13.33
CA THR A 321 9.12 -3.26 13.88
C THR A 321 10.04 -4.20 14.66
N GLU A 322 9.56 -4.62 15.82
CA GLU A 322 10.20 -5.66 16.63
C GLU A 322 9.63 -7.04 16.25
N ASN A 323 10.45 -8.08 16.36
CA ASN A 323 10.03 -9.45 16.10
C ASN A 323 9.37 -9.69 14.72
N ALA A 324 9.74 -8.90 13.72
CA ALA A 324 9.34 -9.05 12.32
C ALA A 324 10.58 -9.05 11.41
N LEU A 325 10.44 -9.50 10.17
CA LEU A 325 11.51 -9.45 9.16
C LEU A 325 11.51 -8.13 8.39
N GLU A 326 10.33 -7.59 8.09
CA GLU A 326 10.15 -6.28 7.44
C GLU A 326 10.13 -5.18 8.51
N LEU A 327 10.86 -4.07 8.29
CA LEU A 327 11.12 -3.07 9.33
C LEU A 327 10.00 -2.04 9.56
N HIS A 328 9.18 -1.72 8.55
CA HIS A 328 8.22 -0.61 8.67
C HIS A 328 6.77 -0.99 8.40
N THR A 329 6.51 -1.78 7.36
CA THR A 329 5.15 -2.15 6.96
C THR A 329 5.03 -3.66 6.75
N PRO A 330 5.17 -4.49 7.82
CA PRO A 330 5.15 -5.95 7.67
C PRO A 330 3.89 -6.46 6.96
N ILE A 331 4.01 -7.64 6.37
CA ILE A 331 2.87 -8.28 5.70
C ILE A 331 1.66 -8.36 6.64
N GLY A 332 0.49 -7.94 6.17
CA GLY A 332 -0.74 -7.90 6.97
C GLY A 332 -0.75 -6.80 8.06
N SER A 333 0.22 -5.87 8.09
CA SER A 333 0.21 -4.75 9.04
C SER A 333 -0.93 -3.77 8.79
N LYS A 334 -1.28 -3.04 9.83
CA LYS A 334 -2.40 -2.10 9.86
C LYS A 334 -1.99 -0.80 10.55
N LEU A 335 -2.23 0.31 9.88
CA LEU A 335 -2.23 1.63 10.50
C LEU A 335 -3.62 1.87 11.08
N VAL A 336 -3.70 1.99 12.39
CA VAL A 336 -4.95 2.04 13.15
C VAL A 336 -5.10 3.41 13.80
N PHE A 337 -6.20 4.08 13.51
CA PHE A 337 -6.61 5.33 14.15
C PHE A 337 -7.74 4.99 15.12
N GLU A 338 -7.51 5.24 16.40
CA GLU A 338 -8.47 5.04 17.48
C GLU A 338 -9.02 6.39 17.92
N LYS A 339 -10.29 6.65 17.69
CA LYS A 339 -10.95 7.90 18.09
C LYS A 339 -11.55 7.73 19.48
N TRP A 340 -11.06 8.51 20.41
CA TRP A 340 -11.44 8.52 21.82
C TRP A 340 -12.12 9.85 22.19
N ASN A 341 -13.02 9.84 23.16
CA ASN A 341 -13.69 11.05 23.65
C ASN A 341 -13.68 11.07 25.18
N ASP A 342 -13.34 12.23 25.77
CA ASP A 342 -13.30 12.45 27.23
C ASP A 342 -14.62 13.02 27.81
N GLY A 343 -15.67 13.09 27.00
CA GLY A 343 -16.95 13.75 27.32
C GLY A 343 -17.05 15.18 26.82
N SER A 344 -15.95 15.81 26.43
CA SER A 344 -15.91 17.18 25.92
C SER A 344 -15.18 17.31 24.58
N GLU A 345 -14.11 16.55 24.34
CA GLU A 345 -13.23 16.65 23.19
C GLU A 345 -12.87 15.27 22.64
N ASP A 346 -12.65 15.22 21.31
CA ASP A 346 -12.20 14.03 20.62
C ASP A 346 -10.67 14.01 20.49
N TYR A 347 -10.13 12.81 20.70
CA TYR A 347 -8.70 12.52 20.61
C TYR A 347 -8.46 11.33 19.67
N VAL A 348 -7.23 11.20 19.18
CA VAL A 348 -6.81 10.10 18.31
C VAL A 348 -5.53 9.47 18.83
N ALA A 349 -5.52 8.15 19.02
CA ALA A 349 -4.31 7.35 19.08
C ALA A 349 -4.02 6.76 17.69
N ILE A 350 -2.76 6.69 17.31
CA ILE A 350 -2.33 6.10 16.02
C ILE A 350 -1.33 5.01 16.30
N ASN A 351 -1.61 3.80 15.82
CA ASN A 351 -0.79 2.63 16.08
C ASN A 351 -0.51 1.83 14.80
N LEU A 352 0.69 1.26 14.71
CA LEU A 352 1.02 0.20 13.77
C LEU A 352 0.76 -1.15 14.45
N VAL A 353 -0.16 -1.94 13.88
CA VAL A 353 -0.54 -3.26 14.40
C VAL A 353 -0.14 -4.34 13.41
N TYR A 354 0.61 -5.36 13.85
CA TYR A 354 1.07 -6.44 13.01
C TYR A 354 1.33 -7.73 13.80
N ALA A 355 1.29 -8.88 13.12
CA ALA A 355 1.66 -10.14 13.74
C ALA A 355 3.20 -10.29 13.78
N SER A 356 3.73 -10.76 14.90
CA SER A 356 5.16 -11.10 15.01
C SER A 356 5.52 -12.26 14.10
N LEU A 357 6.82 -12.44 13.79
CA LEU A 357 7.31 -13.56 12.99
C LEU A 357 6.83 -14.91 13.54
N SER A 358 6.91 -15.11 14.86
CA SER A 358 6.46 -16.35 15.50
C SER A 358 4.94 -16.56 15.40
N GLN A 359 4.15 -15.48 15.39
CA GLN A 359 2.70 -15.56 15.18
C GLN A 359 2.36 -15.88 13.72
N LEU A 360 3.09 -15.29 12.76
CA LEU A 360 2.94 -15.58 11.33
C LEU A 360 3.29 -17.05 11.02
N GLN A 361 4.46 -17.49 11.45
CA GLN A 361 4.93 -18.86 11.20
C GLN A 361 4.12 -19.91 11.98
N GLY A 362 3.79 -19.65 13.25
CA GLY A 362 3.02 -20.58 14.06
C GLY A 362 1.51 -20.56 13.80
N ARG A 363 0.99 -19.67 12.97
CA ARG A 363 -0.46 -19.47 12.76
C ARG A 363 -1.23 -19.37 14.07
N LYS A 364 -0.66 -18.66 15.04
CA LYS A 364 -1.20 -18.57 16.39
C LYS A 364 -2.53 -17.82 16.40
N LEU A 365 -3.44 -18.27 17.23
CA LEU A 365 -4.64 -17.50 17.56
C LEU A 365 -4.23 -16.31 18.42
N LEU A 366 -4.71 -15.15 18.02
CA LEU A 366 -4.47 -13.91 18.76
C LEU A 366 -5.55 -13.71 19.83
N SER A 367 -5.15 -13.19 20.97
CA SER A 367 -6.03 -12.91 22.10
C SER A 367 -5.61 -11.62 22.80
N LEU A 368 -6.36 -11.20 23.81
CA LEU A 368 -5.98 -10.04 24.63
C LEU A 368 -4.77 -10.33 25.53
N ASP A 369 -4.50 -11.62 25.82
CA ASP A 369 -3.34 -12.06 26.61
C ASP A 369 -2.13 -12.35 25.72
N GLU A 370 -2.35 -12.76 24.47
CA GLU A 370 -1.34 -12.96 23.43
C GLU A 370 -1.68 -12.10 22.20
N PRO A 371 -1.54 -10.80 22.30
CA PRO A 371 -1.95 -9.86 21.25
C PRO A 371 -0.95 -9.84 20.08
N PRO A 372 -1.31 -9.27 18.94
CA PRO A 372 -0.34 -8.84 17.94
C PRO A 372 0.57 -7.74 18.52
N MET A 373 1.63 -7.42 17.80
CA MET A 373 2.46 -6.26 18.11
C MET A 373 1.67 -4.98 17.88
N VAL A 374 1.77 -4.02 18.80
CA VAL A 374 1.14 -2.71 18.71
C VAL A 374 2.20 -1.66 19.04
N LEU A 375 2.57 -0.85 18.07
CA LEU A 375 3.58 0.19 18.21
C LEU A 375 2.95 1.57 17.96
N PRO A 376 3.17 2.56 18.85
CA PRO A 376 2.65 3.90 18.63
C PRO A 376 3.34 4.58 17.44
N VAL A 377 2.55 5.26 16.62
CA VAL A 377 3.00 6.09 15.51
C VAL A 377 2.98 7.55 15.94
N THR A 378 4.09 8.26 15.78
CA THR A 378 4.17 9.69 16.13
C THR A 378 3.99 10.57 14.90
N ILE A 379 3.61 11.83 15.12
CA ILE A 379 3.45 12.84 14.07
C ILE A 379 4.43 13.97 14.34
N ASP A 380 5.27 14.31 13.37
CA ASP A 380 6.21 15.42 13.50
C ASP A 380 5.49 16.75 13.75
N GLY A 381 5.96 17.48 14.74
CA GLY A 381 5.41 18.77 15.11
C GLY A 381 4.11 18.72 15.91
N LEU A 382 3.56 17.55 16.21
CA LEU A 382 2.45 17.38 17.14
C LEU A 382 2.91 16.70 18.43
N SER A 383 2.24 17.02 19.54
CA SER A 383 2.53 16.42 20.84
C SER A 383 1.29 15.67 21.33
N ALA A 384 1.47 14.39 21.62
CA ALA A 384 0.45 13.63 22.33
C ALA A 384 0.37 14.05 23.80
N ASN A 385 -0.78 13.89 24.43
CA ASN A 385 -0.94 14.08 25.86
C ASN A 385 -0.24 12.94 26.67
N ALA A 386 -0.33 13.02 28.00
CA ALA A 386 0.30 12.03 28.87
C ALA A 386 -0.26 10.58 28.69
N ASP A 387 -1.45 10.45 28.13
CA ASP A 387 -2.11 9.17 27.83
C ASP A 387 -1.80 8.68 26.40
N GLY A 388 -0.94 9.38 25.65
CA GLY A 388 -0.51 9.02 24.29
C GLY A 388 -1.51 9.40 23.19
N LEU A 389 -2.42 10.33 23.46
CA LEU A 389 -3.47 10.76 22.54
C LEU A 389 -3.20 12.14 21.97
N TYR A 390 -3.40 12.32 20.67
CA TYR A 390 -3.43 13.60 19.98
C TYR A 390 -4.85 14.17 20.01
N ARG A 391 -5.02 15.49 20.08
CA ARG A 391 -6.32 16.13 19.86
C ARG A 391 -6.74 15.87 18.41
N LEU A 392 -7.99 15.48 18.18
CA LEU A 392 -8.50 15.25 16.82
C LEU A 392 -8.35 16.50 15.94
N ALA A 393 -8.56 17.70 16.51
CA ALA A 393 -8.41 18.96 15.78
C ALA A 393 -6.98 19.17 15.24
N ASP A 394 -5.96 18.80 16.00
CA ASP A 394 -4.56 18.95 15.57
C ASP A 394 -4.21 17.90 14.47
N VAL A 395 -4.73 16.69 14.59
CA VAL A 395 -4.60 15.64 13.57
C VAL A 395 -5.34 16.06 12.30
N ASP A 396 -6.58 16.57 12.39
CA ASP A 396 -7.35 17.06 11.24
C ASP A 396 -6.63 18.21 10.52
N ALA A 397 -6.01 19.11 11.28
CA ALA A 397 -5.20 20.20 10.70
C ALA A 397 -4.01 19.66 9.89
N ARG A 398 -3.35 18.55 10.35
CA ARG A 398 -2.30 17.88 9.59
C ARG A 398 -2.81 17.25 8.30
N PHE A 399 -3.98 16.62 8.33
CA PHE A 399 -4.66 16.13 7.12
C PHE A 399 -4.98 17.26 6.14
N ALA A 400 -5.51 18.40 6.66
CA ALA A 400 -5.82 19.58 5.87
C ALA A 400 -4.56 20.18 5.21
N GLU A 401 -3.44 20.21 5.93
CA GLU A 401 -2.14 20.65 5.40
C GLU A 401 -1.71 19.80 4.21
N ALA A 402 -1.69 18.46 4.35
CA ALA A 402 -1.32 17.56 3.26
C ALA A 402 -2.26 17.70 2.03
N MET A 403 -3.55 17.90 2.25
CA MET A 403 -4.50 18.16 1.17
C MET A 403 -4.23 19.50 0.48
N ALA A 404 -3.92 20.56 1.23
CA ALA A 404 -3.57 21.85 0.67
C ALA A 404 -2.26 21.84 -0.12
N GLU A 405 -1.25 21.07 0.35
CA GLU A 405 0.00 20.85 -0.38
C GLU A 405 -0.27 20.13 -1.72
N TYR A 406 -1.14 19.12 -1.74
CA TYR A 406 -1.58 18.50 -2.99
C TYR A 406 -2.29 19.47 -3.92
N ASP A 407 -3.19 20.30 -3.38
CA ASP A 407 -3.95 21.28 -4.18
C ASP A 407 -3.04 22.32 -4.81
N ALA A 408 -1.95 22.67 -4.13
CA ALA A 408 -0.94 23.62 -4.61
C ALA A 408 -0.04 23.06 -5.74
N ILE A 409 -0.06 21.75 -6.00
CA ILE A 409 0.66 21.17 -7.13
C ILE A 409 0.01 21.68 -8.43
N GLU A 410 0.74 22.54 -9.15
CA GLU A 410 0.35 22.96 -10.49
C GLU A 410 0.41 21.76 -11.44
N ASP A 411 -0.69 21.45 -12.07
CA ASP A 411 -0.71 20.44 -13.13
C ASP A 411 -0.17 21.06 -14.43
N ALA A 412 0.60 20.30 -15.22
CA ALA A 412 0.93 20.73 -16.56
C ALA A 412 -0.38 21.04 -17.27
N ALA A 413 -0.47 22.23 -17.88
CA ALA A 413 -1.58 22.52 -18.75
C ALA A 413 -1.70 21.31 -19.69
N THR A 414 -2.82 20.61 -19.61
CA THR A 414 -3.11 19.61 -20.62
C THR A 414 -3.01 20.38 -21.93
N ASP A 415 -1.97 20.10 -22.72
CA ASP A 415 -2.05 20.27 -24.15
C ASP A 415 -3.15 19.31 -24.62
N VAL A 416 -4.38 19.65 -24.29
CA VAL A 416 -5.48 19.30 -25.15
C VAL A 416 -5.10 20.07 -26.43
N PRO A 417 -4.71 19.39 -27.50
CA PRO A 417 -4.47 20.09 -28.77
C PRO A 417 -5.79 20.84 -28.95
N SER A 418 -5.75 22.16 -28.94
CA SER A 418 -6.94 23.00 -29.15
C SER A 418 -7.66 22.34 -30.30
N PRO A 419 -8.92 21.89 -30.14
CA PRO A 419 -9.56 21.03 -31.13
C PRO A 419 -9.24 21.67 -32.44
N ALA A 420 -8.47 20.95 -33.27
CA ALA A 420 -7.75 21.49 -34.42
C ALA A 420 -8.72 22.42 -35.07
N ARG A 421 -8.43 23.73 -35.09
CA ARG A 421 -9.35 24.79 -35.52
C ARG A 421 -10.01 24.23 -36.73
N ILE A 422 -11.32 23.87 -36.62
CA ILE A 422 -12.05 23.25 -37.71
C ILE A 422 -11.89 24.27 -38.81
N VAL A 423 -10.93 24.02 -39.71
CA VAL A 423 -10.78 24.83 -40.92
C VAL A 423 -12.11 24.64 -41.61
N PRO A 424 -12.91 25.68 -41.79
CA PRO A 424 -14.23 25.52 -42.40
C PRO A 424 -13.98 24.72 -43.67
N ILE A 425 -14.58 23.52 -43.77
CA ILE A 425 -14.52 22.72 -44.99
C ILE A 425 -15.03 23.66 -46.07
N SER A 426 -14.21 23.96 -47.04
CA SER A 426 -14.57 24.88 -48.12
C SER A 426 -15.90 24.45 -48.66
N GLN A 427 -16.84 25.38 -48.69
CA GLN A 427 -18.24 25.13 -49.15
C GLN A 427 -18.22 24.24 -50.38
N GLY A 428 -18.99 23.14 -50.33
CA GLY A 428 -19.22 22.24 -51.43
C GLY A 428 -18.38 20.94 -51.49
N ARG A 429 -17.56 20.63 -50.44
CA ARG A 429 -16.87 19.32 -50.39
C ARG A 429 -17.51 18.42 -49.37
N SER A 430 -17.82 17.19 -49.76
CA SER A 430 -18.35 16.14 -48.90
C SER A 430 -17.29 15.06 -48.66
N TYR A 431 -17.30 14.46 -47.49
CA TYR A 431 -16.33 13.41 -47.10
C TYR A 431 -17.08 12.22 -46.48
N THR A 432 -16.54 11.02 -46.67
CA THR A 432 -16.96 9.82 -45.92
C THR A 432 -16.57 9.93 -44.46
N LEU A 433 -17.14 9.11 -43.58
CA LEU A 433 -16.73 9.02 -42.16
C LEU A 433 -15.26 8.62 -41.98
N GLY A 434 -14.66 7.98 -42.98
CA GLY A 434 -13.22 7.65 -43.01
C GLY A 434 -12.33 8.75 -43.57
N GLY A 435 -12.86 9.97 -43.81
CA GLY A 435 -12.08 11.13 -44.27
C GLY A 435 -11.76 11.18 -45.76
N MET A 436 -12.24 10.25 -46.58
CA MET A 436 -12.11 10.30 -48.05
C MET A 436 -13.11 11.25 -48.65
N GLN A 437 -12.68 12.04 -49.64
CA GLN A 437 -13.58 12.93 -50.36
C GLN A 437 -14.68 12.12 -51.09
N ALA A 438 -15.94 12.44 -50.81
CA ALA A 438 -17.10 11.79 -51.44
C ALA A 438 -17.36 12.35 -52.84
N ASN A 439 -17.73 11.50 -53.75
CA ASN A 439 -18.15 11.83 -55.16
C ASN A 439 -19.61 11.40 -55.38
N ASP A 440 -20.07 11.54 -56.60
CA ASP A 440 -21.48 11.25 -56.93
C ASP A 440 -21.86 9.77 -56.81
N SER A 441 -20.90 8.87 -56.88
CA SER A 441 -21.13 7.43 -56.68
C SER A 441 -21.00 6.97 -55.22
N THR A 442 -20.56 7.85 -54.30
CA THR A 442 -20.42 7.51 -52.88
C THR A 442 -21.78 7.30 -52.24
N ARG A 443 -22.00 6.14 -51.59
CA ARG A 443 -23.20 5.79 -50.85
C ARG A 443 -22.88 5.67 -49.36
N GLY A 444 -23.89 5.88 -48.49
CA GLY A 444 -23.76 5.78 -47.05
C GLY A 444 -23.76 7.13 -46.35
N ILE A 445 -23.17 7.20 -45.13
CA ILE A 445 -23.12 8.44 -44.37
C ILE A 445 -21.93 9.27 -44.83
N ILE A 446 -22.20 10.47 -45.30
CA ILE A 446 -21.20 11.49 -45.67
C ILE A 446 -21.35 12.72 -44.79
N VAL A 447 -20.27 13.47 -44.63
CA VAL A 447 -20.25 14.78 -43.94
C VAL A 447 -20.14 15.85 -45.02
N SER A 448 -21.13 16.71 -45.12
CA SER A 448 -21.18 17.85 -46.00
C SER A 448 -21.62 19.07 -45.21
N ASP A 449 -20.90 20.16 -45.34
CA ASP A 449 -21.22 21.43 -44.66
C ASP A 449 -21.47 21.26 -43.12
N ASN A 450 -20.61 20.45 -42.48
CA ASN A 450 -20.68 20.07 -41.05
C ASN A 450 -21.97 19.29 -40.69
N GLN A 451 -22.70 18.77 -41.62
CA GLN A 451 -23.86 17.92 -41.36
C GLN A 451 -23.64 16.48 -41.85
N LYS A 452 -24.16 15.51 -41.11
CA LYS A 452 -24.20 14.13 -41.56
C LYS A 452 -25.37 13.94 -42.50
N VAL A 453 -25.11 13.54 -43.74
CA VAL A 453 -26.13 13.29 -44.77
C VAL A 453 -26.04 11.83 -45.19
N VAL A 454 -27.16 11.16 -45.32
CA VAL A 454 -27.22 9.80 -45.90
C VAL A 454 -27.41 9.91 -47.38
N LYS A 455 -26.39 9.55 -48.17
CA LYS A 455 -26.48 9.47 -49.64
C LYS A 455 -26.86 8.03 -50.03
N ARG A 456 -28.08 7.87 -50.54
CA ARG A 456 -28.65 6.60 -50.94
C ARG A 456 -28.22 6.18 -52.34
#